data_81b2aa6898e57fcdb74bd2a48ba904cf
#
_entry.id   81b2aa6898e57fcdb74bd2a48ba904cf
#
_cell.length_a   1.000
_cell.length_b   1.000
_cell.length_c   1.000
_cell.angle_alpha   90.00
_cell.angle_beta   90.00
_cell.angle_gamma   90.00
#
_symmetry.space_group_name_H-M   'P 1'
#
loop_
_entity.id
_entity.type
_entity.pdbx_description
1 polymer ?
#
loop_
_entity_poly.entity_id
_entity_poly.type
_entity_poly.pdbx_seq_one_letter_code
_entity_poly.pdbx_strand_id
1 'polypeptide(L)'
;MGSEMCIRDSCNSVIRAQDNIPILSYLLLRGICPKCKNKISIQYPIVETITGGCFFILFFIAETMLQWGILALFFSFLIVLFTIDINEMILPDILTIPLLWIGLLININGYFVKLDDAVIGAFLGYAILWSIFWLFKLITGKIGMGYGDFKYVSALGAWLGWQSIPSILLIASILGITFGIVASRKSSKKSLQFPFGPFLSIAGGILIIVNLNDTFSFADLSNL
;
A
#
# COMPACT_ATOMS: atom_id res chain seq x y z
N MET A 1 35.01 -9.08 1.97
CA MET A 1 33.70 -8.43 2.07
C MET A 1 32.72 -9.38 1.42
N GLY A 2 32.04 -10.21 2.23
CA GLY A 2 31.05 -11.17 1.73
C GLY A 2 29.80 -10.41 1.32
N SER A 3 29.35 -10.63 0.09
CA SER A 3 28.03 -10.20 -0.35
C SER A 3 27.01 -10.79 0.62
N GLU A 4 26.22 -9.93 1.27
CA GLU A 4 25.03 -10.36 2.00
C GLU A 4 24.07 -10.95 0.97
N MET A 5 24.18 -12.25 0.79
CA MET A 5 23.39 -12.98 -0.18
C MET A 5 22.03 -13.26 0.43
N CYS A 6 20.97 -13.06 -0.35
CA CYS A 6 19.61 -13.40 0.05
C CYS A 6 19.55 -14.83 0.63
N ILE A 7 18.98 -14.98 1.81
CA ILE A 7 18.86 -16.24 2.53
C ILE A 7 17.41 -16.72 2.41
N ARG A 8 17.19 -17.99 2.15
CA ARG A 8 15.85 -18.56 2.11
C ARG A 8 15.31 -18.81 3.52
N ASP A 9 14.09 -18.36 3.77
CA ASP A 9 13.44 -18.41 5.09
C ASP A 9 13.35 -19.82 5.67
N SER A 10 13.25 -20.85 4.81
CA SER A 10 13.05 -22.24 5.27
C SER A 10 14.34 -23.02 5.59
N CYS A 11 15.50 -22.61 5.11
CA CYS A 11 16.73 -23.39 5.27
C CYS A 11 18.02 -22.58 5.43
N ASN A 12 17.92 -21.27 5.59
CA ASN A 12 19.05 -20.33 5.72
C ASN A 12 20.15 -20.54 4.67
N SER A 13 19.84 -21.11 3.53
CA SER A 13 20.80 -21.32 2.48
C SER A 13 20.89 -20.11 1.57
N VAL A 14 22.11 -19.79 1.21
CA VAL A 14 22.43 -18.73 0.24
C VAL A 14 21.77 -19.02 -1.10
N ILE A 15 21.03 -18.04 -1.64
CA ILE A 15 20.40 -18.10 -2.94
C ILE A 15 21.43 -17.72 -4.01
N ARG A 16 21.56 -18.51 -5.09
CA ARG A 16 22.43 -18.18 -6.22
C ARG A 16 21.84 -16.99 -6.98
N ALA A 17 22.67 -16.15 -7.60
CA ALA A 17 22.19 -14.99 -8.37
C ALA A 17 21.19 -15.37 -9.46
N GLN A 18 21.39 -16.50 -10.14
CA GLN A 18 20.46 -17.01 -11.16
C GLN A 18 19.12 -17.50 -10.59
N ASP A 19 19.09 -17.90 -9.31
CA ASP A 19 17.87 -18.34 -8.61
C ASP A 19 17.12 -17.16 -7.97
N ASN A 20 17.61 -15.94 -8.15
CA ASN A 20 17.02 -14.70 -7.63
C ASN A 20 16.39 -13.82 -8.73
N ILE A 21 16.25 -14.36 -9.95
CA ILE A 21 15.58 -13.64 -11.04
C ILE A 21 14.07 -13.68 -10.78
N PRO A 22 13.38 -12.52 -10.66
CA PRO A 22 11.96 -12.48 -10.38
C PRO A 22 11.14 -13.33 -11.34
N ILE A 23 10.11 -14.01 -10.83
CA ILE A 23 9.18 -14.88 -11.59
C ILE A 23 9.88 -16.06 -12.28
N LEU A 24 10.97 -15.81 -13.02
CA LEU A 24 11.65 -16.81 -13.83
C LEU A 24 12.26 -17.92 -12.97
N SER A 25 12.89 -17.58 -11.87
CA SER A 25 13.47 -18.58 -10.96
C SER A 25 12.40 -19.45 -10.30
N TYR A 26 11.23 -18.89 -9.95
CA TYR A 26 10.12 -19.68 -9.42
C TYR A 26 9.61 -20.71 -10.45
N LEU A 27 9.48 -20.30 -11.72
CA LEU A 27 9.05 -21.17 -12.81
C LEU A 27 10.07 -22.27 -13.10
N LEU A 28 11.37 -21.91 -13.20
CA LEU A 28 12.45 -22.87 -13.47
C LEU A 28 12.63 -23.89 -12.33
N LEU A 29 12.51 -23.42 -11.08
CA LEU A 29 12.60 -24.27 -9.89
C LEU A 29 11.28 -25.00 -9.57
N ARG A 30 10.22 -24.76 -10.36
CA ARG A 30 8.87 -25.35 -10.16
C ARG A 30 8.35 -25.14 -8.73
N GLY A 31 8.68 -23.99 -8.14
CA GLY A 31 8.27 -23.65 -6.77
C GLY A 31 8.91 -24.49 -5.66
N ILE A 32 10.04 -25.16 -5.91
CA ILE A 32 10.72 -26.05 -4.95
C ILE A 32 12.15 -25.54 -4.73
N CYS A 33 12.56 -25.47 -3.46
CA CYS A 33 13.95 -25.13 -3.13
C CYS A 33 14.92 -26.23 -3.59
N PRO A 34 15.99 -25.92 -4.35
CA PRO A 34 16.93 -26.93 -4.84
C PRO A 34 17.74 -27.60 -3.71
N LYS A 35 17.89 -26.94 -2.54
CA LYS A 35 18.66 -27.49 -1.42
C LYS A 35 17.82 -28.31 -0.44
N CYS A 36 16.73 -27.72 0.11
CA CYS A 36 15.94 -28.37 1.16
C CYS A 36 14.68 -29.05 0.61
N LYS A 37 14.35 -28.90 -0.67
CA LYS A 37 13.16 -29.40 -1.35
C LYS A 37 11.82 -28.93 -0.77
N ASN A 38 11.83 -27.94 0.13
CA ASN A 38 10.62 -27.29 0.62
C ASN A 38 9.97 -26.43 -0.47
N LYS A 39 8.64 -26.33 -0.42
CA LYS A 39 7.87 -25.47 -1.33
C LYS A 39 8.18 -23.99 -1.05
N ILE A 40 8.39 -23.23 -2.12
CA ILE A 40 8.52 -21.78 -2.08
C ILE A 40 7.12 -21.19 -2.08
N SER A 41 6.84 -20.21 -1.21
CA SER A 41 5.52 -19.56 -1.17
C SER A 41 5.19 -18.93 -2.52
N ILE A 42 3.97 -19.14 -2.99
CA ILE A 42 3.43 -18.55 -4.22
C ILE A 42 3.26 -17.02 -4.08
N GLN A 43 3.30 -16.51 -2.86
CA GLN A 43 3.22 -15.08 -2.59
C GLN A 43 4.36 -14.29 -3.24
N TYR A 44 5.58 -14.84 -3.29
CA TYR A 44 6.73 -14.18 -3.91
C TYR A 44 6.49 -13.87 -5.41
N PRO A 45 6.21 -14.85 -6.27
CA PRO A 45 5.98 -14.56 -7.68
C PRO A 45 4.71 -13.73 -7.93
N ILE A 46 3.71 -13.80 -7.05
CA ILE A 46 2.52 -12.94 -7.14
C ILE A 46 2.90 -11.47 -6.88
N VAL A 47 3.61 -11.18 -5.80
CA VAL A 47 4.05 -9.82 -5.48
C VAL A 47 4.98 -9.27 -6.55
N GLU A 48 5.93 -10.07 -7.05
CA GLU A 48 6.83 -9.71 -8.14
C GLU A 48 6.05 -9.35 -9.42
N THR A 49 5.06 -10.17 -9.79
CA THR A 49 4.22 -9.93 -10.98
C THR A 49 3.37 -8.67 -10.83
N ILE A 50 2.75 -8.48 -9.66
CA ILE A 50 1.93 -7.29 -9.38
C ILE A 50 2.81 -6.03 -9.42
N THR A 51 3.99 -6.06 -8.78
CA THR A 51 4.90 -4.92 -8.75
C THR A 51 5.41 -4.58 -10.15
N GLY A 52 5.87 -5.58 -10.91
CA GLY A 52 6.34 -5.38 -12.28
C GLY A 52 5.24 -4.88 -13.21
N GLY A 53 4.05 -5.46 -13.13
CA GLY A 53 2.88 -5.02 -13.90
C GLY A 53 2.44 -3.60 -13.53
N CYS A 54 2.43 -3.27 -12.24
CA CYS A 54 2.13 -1.94 -11.76
C CYS A 54 3.12 -0.90 -12.31
N PHE A 55 4.43 -1.15 -12.20
CA PHE A 55 5.46 -0.24 -12.70
C PHE A 55 5.41 -0.07 -14.22
N PHE A 56 5.11 -1.17 -14.93
CA PHE A 56 4.92 -1.12 -16.37
C PHE A 56 3.73 -0.23 -16.76
N ILE A 57 2.60 -0.37 -16.10
CA ILE A 57 1.41 0.47 -16.34
C ILE A 57 1.70 1.92 -15.98
N LEU A 58 2.35 2.19 -14.84
CA LEU A 58 2.72 3.54 -14.40
C LEU A 58 3.67 4.22 -15.39
N PHE A 59 4.50 3.47 -16.11
CA PHE A 59 5.38 4.02 -17.14
C PHE A 59 4.60 4.65 -18.31
N PHE A 60 3.45 4.09 -18.66
CA PHE A 60 2.59 4.65 -19.71
C PHE A 60 1.69 5.79 -19.23
N ILE A 61 1.42 5.85 -17.92
CA ILE A 61 0.58 6.91 -17.34
C ILE A 61 1.43 8.14 -17.03
N ALA A 62 2.70 7.96 -16.66
CA ALA A 62 3.59 9.05 -16.28
C ALA A 62 4.07 9.81 -17.51
N GLU A 63 4.05 11.15 -17.46
CA GLU A 63 4.54 12.02 -18.53
C GLU A 63 6.05 12.22 -18.49
N THR A 64 6.64 12.16 -17.30
CA THR A 64 8.06 12.36 -17.08
C THR A 64 8.67 11.22 -16.30
N MET A 65 9.97 10.96 -16.49
CA MET A 65 10.71 9.98 -15.71
C MET A 65 10.70 10.29 -14.20
N LEU A 66 10.66 11.56 -13.84
CA LEU A 66 10.54 11.96 -12.43
C LEU A 66 9.19 11.55 -11.86
N GLN A 67 8.11 11.81 -12.58
CA GLN A 67 6.76 11.43 -12.19
C GLN A 67 6.62 9.92 -12.05
N TRP A 68 7.13 9.16 -13.02
CA TRP A 68 7.19 7.71 -12.94
C TRP A 68 7.93 7.25 -11.68
N GLY A 69 9.10 7.83 -11.38
CA GLY A 69 9.89 7.47 -10.21
C GLY A 69 9.14 7.75 -8.89
N ILE A 70 8.45 8.89 -8.79
CA ILE A 70 7.63 9.25 -7.62
C ILE A 70 6.45 8.28 -7.45
N LEU A 71 5.74 7.97 -8.53
CA LEU A 71 4.64 7.02 -8.50
C LEU A 71 5.13 5.60 -8.18
N ALA A 72 6.23 5.15 -8.77
CA ALA A 72 6.83 3.86 -8.49
C ALA A 72 7.23 3.75 -7.00
N LEU A 73 7.78 4.81 -6.42
CA LEU A 73 8.08 4.88 -4.99
C LEU A 73 6.81 4.76 -4.15
N PHE A 74 5.77 5.54 -4.46
CA PHE A 74 4.49 5.48 -3.75
C PHE A 74 3.88 4.09 -3.79
N PHE A 75 3.75 3.50 -4.99
CA PHE A 75 3.20 2.16 -5.15
C PHE A 75 4.06 1.07 -4.49
N SER A 76 5.39 1.25 -4.41
CA SER A 76 6.26 0.34 -3.64
C SER A 76 5.85 0.30 -2.16
N PHE A 77 5.64 1.46 -1.54
CA PHE A 77 5.15 1.54 -0.17
C PHE A 77 3.77 0.89 -0.01
N LEU A 78 2.84 1.16 -0.94
CA LEU A 78 1.51 0.56 -0.90
C LEU A 78 1.57 -0.97 -0.98
N ILE A 79 2.36 -1.53 -1.90
CA ILE A 79 2.48 -2.98 -2.10
C ILE A 79 3.12 -3.65 -0.88
N VAL A 80 4.15 -3.04 -0.30
CA VAL A 80 4.83 -3.56 0.89
C VAL A 80 3.89 -3.52 2.09
N LEU A 81 3.22 -2.38 2.36
CA LEU A 81 2.26 -2.25 3.46
C LEU A 81 1.06 -3.20 3.29
N PHE A 82 0.53 -3.33 2.08
CA PHE A 82 -0.49 -4.31 1.72
C PHE A 82 -0.07 -5.74 2.07
N THR A 83 1.15 -6.12 1.69
CA THR A 83 1.66 -7.48 1.88
C THR A 83 1.93 -7.79 3.36
N ILE A 84 2.49 -6.82 4.11
CA ILE A 84 2.76 -7.00 5.53
C ILE A 84 1.43 -7.09 6.31
N ASP A 85 0.47 -6.23 6.02
CA ASP A 85 -0.80 -6.22 6.77
C ASP A 85 -1.63 -7.47 6.51
N ILE A 86 -1.59 -8.06 5.30
CA ILE A 86 -2.24 -9.36 5.03
C ILE A 86 -1.61 -10.48 5.85
N ASN A 87 -0.30 -10.46 6.03
CA ASN A 87 0.41 -11.57 6.69
C ASN A 87 0.41 -11.43 8.21
N GLU A 88 0.69 -10.24 8.71
CA GLU A 88 0.97 -9.97 10.12
C GLU A 88 -0.10 -9.14 10.81
N MET A 89 -1.05 -8.57 10.07
CA MET A 89 -2.06 -7.62 10.57
C MET A 89 -1.45 -6.43 11.32
N ILE A 90 -0.30 -5.95 10.82
CA ILE A 90 0.47 -4.84 11.39
C ILE A 90 0.89 -3.89 10.27
N LEU A 91 0.77 -2.59 10.54
CA LEU A 91 1.32 -1.51 9.70
C LEU A 91 2.52 -0.89 10.42
N PRO A 92 3.76 -1.25 10.05
CA PRO A 92 4.95 -0.81 10.77
C PRO A 92 5.24 0.68 10.55
N ASP A 93 5.61 1.36 11.65
CA ASP A 93 5.94 2.79 11.65
C ASP A 93 7.14 3.12 10.76
N ILE A 94 8.07 2.18 10.61
CA ILE A 94 9.24 2.32 9.74
C ILE A 94 8.88 2.52 8.26
N LEU A 95 7.64 2.21 7.86
CA LEU A 95 7.13 2.43 6.50
C LEU A 95 6.11 3.56 6.45
N THR A 96 5.17 3.63 7.41
CA THR A 96 4.10 4.63 7.38
C THR A 96 4.62 6.04 7.63
N ILE A 97 5.61 6.21 8.54
CA ILE A 97 6.18 7.52 8.85
C ILE A 97 7.02 8.06 7.67
N PRO A 98 7.96 7.30 7.06
CA PRO A 98 8.64 7.77 5.86
C PRO A 98 7.68 8.07 4.71
N LEU A 99 6.66 7.24 4.48
CA LEU A 99 5.65 7.50 3.46
C LEU A 99 4.97 8.87 3.66
N LEU A 100 4.61 9.21 4.90
CA LEU A 100 4.01 10.51 5.24
C LEU A 100 4.97 11.66 4.92
N TRP A 101 6.22 11.58 5.39
CA TRP A 101 7.20 12.65 5.19
C TRP A 101 7.57 12.83 3.71
N ILE A 102 7.71 11.75 2.96
CA ILE A 102 7.97 11.80 1.52
C ILE A 102 6.80 12.49 0.81
N GLY A 103 5.55 12.19 1.19
CA GLY A 103 4.37 12.85 0.62
C GLY A 103 4.37 14.36 0.84
N LEU A 104 4.69 14.80 2.07
CA LEU A 104 4.82 16.23 2.37
C LEU A 104 5.95 16.88 1.57
N LEU A 105 7.12 16.22 1.49
CA LEU A 105 8.29 16.74 0.75
C LEU A 105 8.01 16.91 -0.74
N ILE A 106 7.34 15.94 -1.37
CA ILE A 106 6.97 16.01 -2.79
C ILE A 106 5.98 17.15 -3.03
N ASN A 107 5.07 17.38 -2.09
CA ASN A 107 4.05 18.43 -2.19
C ASN A 107 4.54 19.83 -1.74
N ILE A 108 5.80 20.01 -1.35
CA ILE A 108 6.38 21.35 -1.10
C ILE A 108 6.22 22.26 -2.33
N ASN A 109 6.44 21.68 -3.52
CA ASN A 109 6.28 22.40 -4.79
C ASN A 109 4.87 22.22 -5.41
N GLY A 110 3.91 21.68 -4.67
CA GLY A 110 2.54 21.45 -5.13
C GLY A 110 2.44 20.39 -6.23
N TYR A 111 3.22 19.32 -6.15
CA TYR A 111 3.33 18.33 -7.22
C TYR A 111 2.02 17.59 -7.48
N PHE A 112 1.36 17.05 -6.45
CA PHE A 112 0.04 16.44 -6.54
C PHE A 112 -1.04 17.36 -5.98
N VAL A 113 -0.76 18.01 -4.85
CA VAL A 113 -1.67 18.93 -4.16
C VAL A 113 -0.87 20.06 -3.52
N LYS A 114 -1.51 21.17 -3.18
CA LYS A 114 -0.86 22.25 -2.42
C LYS A 114 -0.37 21.75 -1.08
N LEU A 115 0.76 22.31 -0.60
CA LEU A 115 1.34 21.90 0.68
C LEU A 115 0.35 22.05 1.84
N ASP A 116 -0.44 23.13 1.84
CA ASP A 116 -1.46 23.35 2.88
C ASP A 116 -2.49 22.22 2.92
N ASP A 117 -2.96 21.78 1.73
CA ASP A 117 -3.89 20.66 1.61
C ASP A 117 -3.27 19.33 2.04
N ALA A 118 -1.98 19.12 1.73
CA ALA A 118 -1.23 17.94 2.14
C ALA A 118 -1.06 17.87 3.67
N VAL A 119 -0.71 19.01 4.31
CA VAL A 119 -0.55 19.11 5.77
C VAL A 119 -1.90 18.90 6.48
N ILE A 120 -2.95 19.57 6.00
CA ILE A 120 -4.32 19.39 6.52
C ILE A 120 -4.76 17.94 6.29
N GLY A 121 -4.44 17.34 5.16
CA GLY A 121 -4.69 15.95 4.84
C GLY A 121 -4.02 14.97 5.81
N ALA A 122 -2.75 15.19 6.10
CA ALA A 122 -2.03 14.38 7.07
C ALA A 122 -2.68 14.47 8.47
N PHE A 123 -3.03 15.68 8.91
CA PHE A 123 -3.67 15.90 10.21
C PHE A 123 -5.06 15.29 10.29
N LEU A 124 -5.93 15.57 9.30
CA LEU A 124 -7.31 15.08 9.28
C LEU A 124 -7.37 13.56 9.10
N GLY A 125 -6.48 12.98 8.27
CA GLY A 125 -6.41 11.53 8.11
C GLY A 125 -6.16 10.81 9.42
N TYR A 126 -5.28 11.35 10.27
CA TYR A 126 -5.07 10.84 11.61
C TYR A 126 -6.24 11.12 12.55
N ALA A 127 -6.69 12.38 12.62
CA ALA A 127 -7.66 12.86 13.58
C ALA A 127 -9.04 12.20 13.41
N ILE A 128 -9.51 11.99 12.17
CA ILE A 128 -10.81 11.37 11.89
C ILE A 128 -10.83 9.93 12.41
N LEU A 129 -9.85 9.10 12.03
CA LEU A 129 -9.80 7.71 12.47
C LEU A 129 -9.54 7.59 13.98
N TRP A 130 -8.70 8.47 14.55
CA TRP A 130 -8.47 8.53 15.98
C TRP A 130 -9.78 8.88 16.74
N SER A 131 -10.55 9.84 16.24
CA SER A 131 -11.83 10.23 16.85
C SER A 131 -12.86 9.09 16.77
N ILE A 132 -12.97 8.42 15.61
CA ILE A 132 -13.86 7.26 15.44
C ILE A 132 -13.45 6.12 16.36
N PHE A 133 -12.16 5.85 16.50
CA PHE A 133 -11.65 4.81 17.41
C PHE A 133 -12.04 5.09 18.86
N TRP A 134 -11.81 6.30 19.35
CA TRP A 134 -12.15 6.66 20.73
C TRP A 134 -13.66 6.65 20.98
N LEU A 135 -14.44 7.15 20.03
CA LEU A 135 -15.91 7.11 20.10
C LEU A 135 -16.40 5.67 20.19
N PHE A 136 -15.91 4.80 19.31
CA PHE A 136 -16.26 3.38 19.32
C PHE A 136 -15.85 2.69 20.63
N LYS A 137 -14.64 2.97 21.13
CA LYS A 137 -14.13 2.41 22.37
C LYS A 137 -14.95 2.87 23.59
N LEU A 138 -15.39 4.14 23.61
CA LEU A 138 -16.24 4.66 24.69
C LEU A 138 -17.62 4.03 24.68
N ILE A 139 -18.21 3.78 23.51
CA ILE A 139 -19.56 3.20 23.40
C ILE A 139 -19.55 1.67 23.65
N THR A 140 -18.56 0.95 23.10
CA THR A 140 -18.57 -0.52 23.09
C THR A 140 -17.62 -1.15 24.09
N GLY A 141 -16.65 -0.39 24.62
CA GLY A 141 -15.57 -0.91 25.48
C GLY A 141 -14.56 -1.79 24.74
N LYS A 142 -14.68 -1.93 23.41
CA LYS A 142 -13.83 -2.82 22.58
C LYS A 142 -12.87 -2.03 21.72
N ILE A 143 -11.72 -2.63 21.40
CA ILE A 143 -10.76 -2.08 20.43
C ILE A 143 -11.23 -2.53 19.05
N GLY A 144 -11.62 -1.57 18.19
CA GLY A 144 -12.20 -1.85 16.87
C GLY A 144 -11.22 -1.77 15.70
N MET A 145 -10.05 -1.10 15.87
CA MET A 145 -9.11 -0.81 14.78
C MET A 145 -7.69 -0.68 15.32
N GLY A 146 -6.67 -0.93 14.50
CA GLY A 146 -5.26 -0.76 14.84
C GLY A 146 -4.80 0.70 14.78
N TYR A 147 -3.84 1.07 15.62
CA TYR A 147 -3.23 2.41 15.57
C TYR A 147 -2.44 2.69 14.28
N GLY A 148 -2.00 1.63 13.58
CA GLY A 148 -1.31 1.72 12.30
C GLY A 148 -2.15 2.32 11.20
N ASP A 149 -3.47 2.02 11.19
CA ASP A 149 -4.41 2.52 10.18
C ASP A 149 -4.48 4.05 10.20
N PHE A 150 -4.43 4.69 11.40
CA PHE A 150 -4.48 6.15 11.52
C PHE A 150 -3.26 6.80 10.85
N LYS A 151 -2.07 6.25 11.10
CA LYS A 151 -0.81 6.73 10.52
C LYS A 151 -0.80 6.51 9.01
N TYR A 152 -1.36 5.40 8.56
CA TYR A 152 -1.43 5.10 7.14
C TYR A 152 -2.37 6.06 6.40
N VAL A 153 -3.58 6.32 6.92
CA VAL A 153 -4.49 7.30 6.31
C VAL A 153 -3.90 8.71 6.37
N SER A 154 -3.18 9.05 7.46
CA SER A 154 -2.42 10.30 7.55
C SER A 154 -1.37 10.40 6.44
N ALA A 155 -0.63 9.33 6.16
CA ALA A 155 0.34 9.29 5.08
C ALA A 155 -0.34 9.45 3.70
N LEU A 156 -1.46 8.75 3.45
CA LEU A 156 -2.22 8.92 2.22
C LEU A 156 -2.76 10.35 2.05
N GLY A 157 -3.20 10.97 3.15
CA GLY A 157 -3.62 12.37 3.18
C GLY A 157 -2.49 13.35 2.86
N ALA A 158 -1.25 13.05 3.27
CA ALA A 158 -0.07 13.83 2.91
C ALA A 158 0.24 13.81 1.40
N TRP A 159 -0.09 12.72 0.69
CA TRP A 159 0.10 12.58 -0.75
C TRP A 159 -1.05 13.17 -1.57
N LEU A 160 -2.29 12.95 -1.12
CA LEU A 160 -3.51 13.16 -1.90
C LEU A 160 -4.34 14.38 -1.44
N GLY A 161 -3.94 15.02 -0.34
CA GLY A 161 -4.69 16.11 0.26
C GLY A 161 -5.90 15.67 1.07
N TRP A 162 -6.47 16.61 1.83
CA TRP A 162 -7.60 16.34 2.73
C TRP A 162 -8.90 16.01 1.98
N GLN A 163 -9.07 16.54 0.76
CA GLN A 163 -10.25 16.31 -0.07
C GLN A 163 -10.42 14.84 -0.44
N SER A 164 -9.32 14.11 -0.53
CA SER A 164 -9.30 12.69 -0.89
C SER A 164 -9.63 11.74 0.28
N ILE A 165 -9.52 12.21 1.54
CA ILE A 165 -9.72 11.36 2.72
C ILE A 165 -11.10 10.71 2.77
N PRO A 166 -12.22 11.43 2.56
CA PRO A 166 -13.54 10.81 2.56
C PRO A 166 -13.66 9.71 1.51
N SER A 167 -13.10 9.93 0.32
CA SER A 167 -13.12 8.95 -0.77
C SER A 167 -12.24 7.73 -0.46
N ILE A 168 -11.06 7.92 0.17
CA ILE A 168 -10.20 6.84 0.63
C ILE A 168 -10.96 5.94 1.61
N LEU A 169 -11.55 6.54 2.63
CA LEU A 169 -12.26 5.82 3.68
C LEU A 169 -13.52 5.11 3.14
N LEU A 170 -14.24 5.75 2.22
CA LEU A 170 -15.42 5.18 1.58
C LEU A 170 -15.05 3.96 0.73
N ILE A 171 -14.08 4.09 -0.17
CA ILE A 171 -13.63 2.98 -1.02
C ILE A 171 -13.08 1.83 -0.15
N ALA A 172 -12.21 2.13 0.80
CA ALA A 172 -11.65 1.12 1.69
C ALA A 172 -12.73 0.40 2.51
N SER A 173 -13.75 1.13 2.98
CA SER A 173 -14.86 0.54 3.73
C SER A 173 -15.74 -0.35 2.86
N ILE A 174 -16.07 0.06 1.64
CA ILE A 174 -16.85 -0.75 0.70
C ILE A 174 -16.10 -2.05 0.37
N LEU A 175 -14.80 -1.95 0.06
CA LEU A 175 -13.96 -3.12 -0.21
C LEU A 175 -13.86 -4.04 1.01
N GLY A 176 -13.66 -3.47 2.19
CA GLY A 176 -13.60 -4.23 3.45
C GLY A 176 -14.91 -4.96 3.77
N ILE A 177 -16.06 -4.28 3.62
CA ILE A 177 -17.37 -4.89 3.84
C ILE A 177 -17.64 -6.01 2.83
N THR A 178 -17.40 -5.78 1.54
CA THR A 178 -17.61 -6.81 0.51
C THR A 178 -16.75 -8.02 0.75
N PHE A 179 -15.46 -7.83 1.08
CA PHE A 179 -14.56 -8.92 1.43
C PHE A 179 -15.03 -9.65 2.70
N GLY A 180 -15.42 -8.91 3.75
CA GLY A 180 -15.91 -9.45 5.01
C GLY A 180 -17.17 -10.33 4.81
N ILE A 181 -18.12 -9.89 3.97
CA ILE A 181 -19.32 -10.68 3.65
C ILE A 181 -18.95 -11.98 2.92
N VAL A 182 -18.06 -11.92 1.93
CA VAL A 182 -17.63 -13.11 1.18
C VAL A 182 -16.88 -14.09 2.07
N ALA A 183 -15.99 -13.59 2.92
CA ALA A 183 -15.20 -14.41 3.82
C ALA A 183 -16.06 -15.03 4.94
N SER A 184 -17.05 -14.31 5.48
CA SER A 184 -17.96 -14.85 6.50
C SER A 184 -18.86 -15.96 5.97
N ARG A 185 -19.20 -15.95 4.68
CA ARG A 185 -19.94 -17.06 4.04
C ARG A 185 -19.12 -18.35 3.94
N LYS A 186 -17.78 -18.25 3.88
CA LYS A 186 -16.87 -19.40 3.76
C LYS A 186 -16.40 -19.94 5.11
N SER A 187 -16.43 -19.14 6.17
CA SER A 187 -15.89 -19.50 7.48
C SER A 187 -17.01 -19.52 8.54
N SER A 188 -17.10 -20.64 9.24
CA SER A 188 -18.04 -20.81 10.39
C SER A 188 -17.56 -20.11 11.68
N LYS A 189 -16.44 -19.36 11.65
CA LYS A 189 -15.87 -18.68 12.82
C LYS A 189 -16.50 -17.32 13.07
N LYS A 190 -17.04 -17.11 14.27
CA LYS A 190 -17.78 -15.90 14.71
C LYS A 190 -16.98 -14.61 14.88
N SER A 191 -15.66 -14.61 14.77
CA SER A 191 -14.81 -13.41 14.87
C SER A 191 -13.69 -13.49 13.83
N LEU A 192 -13.96 -12.94 12.65
CA LEU A 192 -12.95 -12.72 11.62
C LEU A 192 -12.38 -11.31 11.83
N GLN A 193 -11.14 -11.21 12.31
CA GLN A 193 -10.36 -9.99 12.22
C GLN A 193 -9.80 -9.91 10.79
N PHE A 194 -10.00 -8.78 10.14
CA PHE A 194 -9.49 -8.52 8.79
C PHE A 194 -8.49 -7.38 8.82
N PRO A 195 -7.37 -7.50 8.10
CA PRO A 195 -6.49 -6.37 7.89
C PRO A 195 -7.22 -5.28 7.08
N PHE A 196 -7.16 -4.03 7.54
CA PHE A 196 -7.80 -2.89 6.87
C PHE A 196 -6.83 -2.20 5.89
N GLY A 197 -5.53 -2.28 6.14
CA GLY A 197 -4.47 -1.68 5.31
C GLY A 197 -4.51 -2.05 3.83
N PRO A 198 -4.80 -3.31 3.44
CA PRO A 198 -4.93 -3.67 2.03
C PRO A 198 -5.99 -2.87 1.28
N PHE A 199 -7.12 -2.58 1.91
CA PHE A 199 -8.19 -1.80 1.30
C PHE A 199 -7.81 -0.31 1.20
N LEU A 200 -7.06 0.21 2.20
CA LEU A 200 -6.47 1.54 2.16
C LEU A 200 -5.43 1.67 1.04
N SER A 201 -4.59 0.65 0.85
CA SER A 201 -3.61 0.61 -0.24
C SER A 201 -4.28 0.68 -1.61
N ILE A 202 -5.33 -0.10 -1.83
CA ILE A 202 -6.09 -0.09 -3.09
C ILE A 202 -6.76 1.28 -3.29
N ALA A 203 -7.41 1.81 -2.26
CA ALA A 203 -8.08 3.11 -2.33
C ALA A 203 -7.09 4.25 -2.65
N GLY A 204 -5.94 4.30 -1.96
CA GLY A 204 -4.89 5.28 -2.21
C GLY A 204 -4.30 5.17 -3.61
N GLY A 205 -4.06 3.94 -4.09
CA GLY A 205 -3.56 3.69 -5.44
C GLY A 205 -4.54 4.11 -6.55
N ILE A 206 -5.83 3.87 -6.37
CA ILE A 206 -6.87 4.32 -7.31
C ILE A 206 -6.92 5.85 -7.34
N LEU A 207 -6.98 6.49 -6.17
CA LEU A 207 -7.18 7.93 -6.10
C LEU A 207 -5.99 8.74 -6.61
N ILE A 208 -4.75 8.27 -6.43
CA ILE A 208 -3.61 8.98 -7.00
C ILE A 208 -3.66 8.98 -8.54
N ILE A 209 -4.10 7.88 -9.15
CA ILE A 209 -4.26 7.78 -10.61
C ILE A 209 -5.40 8.66 -11.11
N VAL A 210 -6.52 8.69 -10.38
CA VAL A 210 -7.68 9.55 -10.73
C VAL A 210 -7.29 11.02 -10.63
N ASN A 211 -6.64 11.45 -9.55
CA ASN A 211 -6.20 12.82 -9.36
C ASN A 211 -5.19 13.28 -10.43
N LEU A 212 -4.34 12.36 -10.93
CA LEU A 212 -3.47 12.68 -12.06
C LEU A 212 -4.27 13.05 -13.31
N ASN A 213 -5.30 12.28 -13.64
CA ASN A 213 -6.13 12.55 -14.81
C ASN A 213 -6.90 13.88 -14.70
N ASP A 214 -7.36 14.24 -13.49
CA ASP A 214 -8.08 15.50 -13.26
C ASP A 214 -7.17 16.72 -13.38
N THR A 215 -5.93 16.65 -12.91
CA THR A 215 -4.95 17.75 -13.08
C THR A 215 -4.63 18.01 -14.54
N PHE A 216 -4.65 17.00 -15.40
CA PHE A 216 -4.46 17.15 -16.86
C PHE A 216 -5.63 17.82 -17.54
N SER A 217 -6.85 17.46 -17.21
CA SER A 217 -8.05 18.06 -17.81
C SER A 217 -8.14 19.56 -17.56
N PHE A 218 -7.66 20.07 -16.44
CA PHE A 218 -7.62 21.49 -16.11
C PHE A 218 -6.46 22.25 -16.78
N ALA A 219 -5.30 21.60 -16.96
CA ALA A 219 -4.14 22.23 -17.61
C ALA A 219 -4.38 22.46 -19.11
N ASP A 220 -5.04 21.53 -19.79
CA ASP A 220 -5.40 21.68 -21.21
C ASP A 220 -6.44 22.78 -21.45
N LEU A 221 -7.39 22.99 -20.50
CA LEU A 221 -8.39 24.05 -20.59
C LEU A 221 -7.82 25.44 -20.31
N SER A 222 -6.71 25.57 -19.60
CA SER A 222 -6.06 26.87 -19.31
C SER A 222 -5.15 27.34 -20.43
N ASN A 223 -4.84 26.50 -21.42
CA ASN A 223 -4.00 26.80 -22.59
C ASN A 223 -4.82 27.06 -23.87
N LEU A 224 -6.17 27.06 -23.80
CA LEU A 224 -7.09 27.47 -24.87
C LEU A 224 -7.64 28.89 -24.61
#